data_51d0631afff8c3ca3791af4e1f745322
#
_entry.id   51d0631afff8c3ca3791af4e1f745322
#
_cell.length_a   1.000
_cell.length_b   1.000
_cell.length_c   1.000
_cell.angle_alpha   90.00
_cell.angle_beta   90.00
_cell.angle_gamma   90.00
#
_symmetry.space_group_name_H-M   'P 1'
#
loop_
_entity.id
_entity.type
_entity.pdbx_description
1 polymer ?
#
loop_
_entity_poly.entity_id
_entity_poly.type
_entity_poly.pdbx_seq_one_letter_code
_entity_poly.pdbx_strand_id
1 'polypeptide(L)'
;MKNQAANNGTFIPKPGFTVVQNSVARDWNLSSGALGLYTRIQSYITMENITLTKGSLMERVPEGEYAFNTAWNELKSKGYLFIHVYPGEKGRFVYQYELRPDNSGWDGAYLFYHDRNGNVKSTNLTRNQTETAEQPAERAAADHHPNYHSGGNHHSGDHCGGNRGG
;
A
#
# COMPACT_ATOMS: atom_id res chain seq x y z
N MET A 1 -2.58 -17.85 11.47
CA MET A 1 -2.70 -17.85 9.98
C MET A 1 -2.93 -16.42 9.52
N LYS A 2 -1.99 -15.81 8.84
CA LYS A 2 -2.11 -14.43 8.34
C LYS A 2 -3.15 -14.44 7.22
N ASN A 3 -4.18 -13.59 7.34
CA ASN A 3 -5.22 -13.43 6.34
C ASN A 3 -4.63 -12.83 5.05
N GLN A 4 -4.36 -13.68 4.06
CA GLN A 4 -3.84 -13.28 2.75
C GLN A 4 -4.89 -12.68 1.81
N ALA A 5 -6.13 -12.52 2.27
CA ALA A 5 -7.24 -12.11 1.40
C ALA A 5 -7.18 -10.64 0.92
N ALA A 6 -6.47 -9.77 1.64
CA ALA A 6 -6.44 -8.32 1.33
C ALA A 6 -5.42 -7.93 0.24
N ASN A 7 -4.52 -8.83 -0.15
CA ASN A 7 -3.45 -8.57 -1.12
C ASN A 7 -3.57 -9.39 -2.41
N ASN A 8 -4.77 -9.86 -2.76
CA ASN A 8 -4.99 -10.78 -3.89
C ASN A 8 -5.16 -10.09 -5.26
N GLY A 9 -4.92 -8.80 -5.37
CA GLY A 9 -4.89 -8.14 -6.66
C GLY A 9 -3.68 -8.59 -7.47
N THR A 10 -3.88 -8.85 -8.76
CA THR A 10 -2.83 -9.19 -9.71
C THR A 10 -2.64 -8.08 -10.73
N PHE A 11 -1.41 -7.88 -11.17
CA PHE A 11 -1.13 -6.95 -12.27
C PHE A 11 -1.55 -7.53 -13.61
N ILE A 12 -2.07 -6.67 -14.48
CA ILE A 12 -2.34 -7.03 -15.87
C ILE A 12 -0.97 -7.19 -16.57
N PRO A 13 -0.64 -8.37 -17.10
CA PRO A 13 0.63 -8.60 -17.78
C PRO A 13 0.74 -7.72 -19.04
N LYS A 14 1.90 -7.12 -19.24
CA LYS A 14 2.25 -6.38 -20.46
C LYS A 14 3.42 -7.08 -21.14
N PRO A 15 3.23 -7.69 -22.33
CA PRO A 15 4.35 -8.30 -23.04
C PRO A 15 5.30 -7.22 -23.57
N GLY A 16 6.61 -7.48 -23.51
CA GLY A 16 7.63 -6.63 -24.11
C GLY A 16 8.77 -6.25 -23.17
N PHE A 17 9.53 -5.25 -23.57
CA PHE A 17 10.72 -4.79 -22.86
C PHE A 17 10.37 -4.01 -21.60
N THR A 18 11.22 -4.10 -20.57
CA THR A 18 11.16 -3.23 -19.40
C THR A 18 11.69 -1.84 -19.78
N VAL A 19 10.82 -1.01 -20.29
CA VAL A 19 11.14 0.38 -20.64
C VAL A 19 10.32 1.29 -19.74
N VAL A 20 11.00 2.15 -19.00
CA VAL A 20 10.32 3.25 -18.30
C VAL A 20 10.24 4.42 -19.28
N GLN A 21 9.04 4.90 -19.55
CA GLN A 21 8.85 6.03 -20.44
C GLN A 21 9.41 7.32 -19.82
N ASN A 22 9.92 8.20 -20.67
CA ASN A 22 10.47 9.48 -20.24
C ASN A 22 9.44 10.38 -19.55
N SER A 23 8.15 10.25 -19.88
CA SER A 23 7.05 10.91 -19.21
C SER A 23 7.00 10.60 -17.72
N VAL A 24 7.21 9.34 -17.35
CA VAL A 24 7.28 8.89 -15.94
C VAL A 24 8.62 9.26 -15.32
N ALA A 25 9.71 8.95 -16.02
CA ALA A 25 11.06 9.14 -15.48
C ALA A 25 11.41 10.60 -15.21
N ARG A 26 10.75 11.53 -15.90
CA ARG A 26 10.96 12.98 -15.80
C ARG A 26 9.82 13.71 -15.11
N ASP A 27 8.85 13.01 -14.53
CA ASP A 27 7.78 13.65 -13.77
C ASP A 27 8.30 14.14 -12.42
N TRP A 28 8.47 15.47 -12.32
CA TRP A 28 8.93 16.15 -11.11
C TRP A 28 7.95 16.07 -9.94
N ASN A 29 6.70 15.69 -10.20
CA ASN A 29 5.67 15.51 -9.18
C ASN A 29 5.72 14.11 -8.54
N LEU A 30 6.57 13.23 -9.06
CA LEU A 30 6.72 11.87 -8.57
C LEU A 30 7.98 11.78 -7.71
N SER A 31 7.83 11.29 -6.47
CA SER A 31 8.96 11.08 -5.60
C SER A 31 9.90 9.97 -6.12
N SER A 32 11.17 10.01 -5.73
CA SER A 32 12.13 8.95 -6.08
C SER A 32 11.68 7.57 -5.59
N GLY A 33 11.00 7.51 -4.44
CA GLY A 33 10.43 6.26 -3.91
C GLY A 33 9.32 5.71 -4.81
N ALA A 34 8.40 6.56 -5.23
CA ALA A 34 7.31 6.16 -6.14
C ALA A 34 7.85 5.80 -7.53
N LEU A 35 8.80 6.56 -8.07
CA LEU A 35 9.47 6.22 -9.33
C LEU A 35 10.24 4.89 -9.23
N GLY A 36 10.93 4.64 -8.12
CA GLY A 36 11.60 3.38 -7.85
C GLY A 36 10.64 2.20 -7.81
N LEU A 37 9.51 2.34 -7.12
CA LEU A 37 8.47 1.33 -7.06
C LEU A 37 7.84 1.10 -8.45
N TYR A 38 7.53 2.17 -9.19
CA TYR A 38 7.04 2.07 -10.57
C TYR A 38 7.98 1.25 -11.45
N THR A 39 9.27 1.57 -11.42
CA THR A 39 10.30 0.88 -12.21
C THR A 39 10.40 -0.60 -11.84
N ARG A 40 10.32 -0.94 -10.56
CA ARG A 40 10.31 -2.34 -10.09
C ARG A 40 9.08 -3.10 -10.58
N ILE A 41 7.89 -2.51 -10.42
CA ILE A 41 6.66 -3.12 -10.94
C ILE A 41 6.81 -3.37 -12.44
N GLN A 42 7.27 -2.36 -13.19
CA GLN A 42 7.46 -2.46 -14.64
C GLN A 42 8.42 -3.60 -15.00
N SER A 43 9.48 -3.81 -14.24
CA SER A 43 10.45 -4.88 -14.48
C SER A 43 9.85 -6.27 -14.24
N TYR A 44 8.98 -6.42 -13.24
CA TYR A 44 8.36 -7.71 -12.93
C TYR A 44 7.21 -8.07 -13.87
N ILE A 45 6.37 -7.10 -14.28
CA ILE A 45 5.24 -7.40 -15.18
C ILE A 45 5.67 -7.76 -16.61
N THR A 46 6.93 -7.54 -16.96
CA THR A 46 7.51 -7.99 -18.24
C THR A 46 8.08 -9.40 -18.18
N MET A 47 8.16 -10.00 -16.99
CA MET A 47 8.65 -11.37 -16.84
C MET A 47 7.52 -12.37 -17.09
N GLU A 48 7.79 -13.35 -17.92
CA GLU A 48 6.90 -14.49 -18.11
C GLU A 48 6.84 -15.36 -16.84
N ASN A 49 5.68 -15.93 -16.55
CA ASN A 49 5.47 -16.87 -15.45
C ASN A 49 5.54 -16.28 -14.01
N ILE A 50 5.40 -14.97 -13.84
CA ILE A 50 5.28 -14.35 -12.53
C ILE A 50 3.87 -13.82 -12.32
N THR A 51 3.17 -14.31 -11.29
CA THR A 51 1.98 -13.66 -10.76
C THR A 51 2.41 -12.65 -9.72
N LEU A 52 2.35 -11.37 -10.09
CA LEU A 52 2.73 -10.27 -9.21
C LEU A 52 1.50 -9.77 -8.47
N THR A 53 1.50 -9.90 -7.15
CA THR A 53 0.50 -9.32 -6.25
C THR A 53 1.13 -8.19 -5.45
N LYS A 54 0.31 -7.32 -4.85
CA LYS A 54 0.79 -6.27 -3.94
C LYS A 54 1.62 -6.87 -2.81
N GLY A 55 1.15 -7.97 -2.19
CA GLY A 55 1.86 -8.64 -1.11
C GLY A 55 3.20 -9.21 -1.55
N SER A 56 3.24 -9.94 -2.68
CA SER A 56 4.50 -10.51 -3.18
C SER A 56 5.48 -9.44 -3.65
N LEU A 57 4.99 -8.29 -4.10
CA LEU A 57 5.83 -7.16 -4.43
C LEU A 57 6.44 -6.52 -3.18
N MET A 58 5.64 -6.33 -2.13
CA MET A 58 6.10 -5.77 -0.85
C MET A 58 7.18 -6.63 -0.20
N GLU A 59 7.13 -7.96 -0.35
CA GLU A 59 8.18 -8.88 0.13
C GLU A 59 9.50 -8.78 -0.67
N ARG A 60 9.45 -8.26 -1.89
CA ARG A 60 10.61 -8.18 -2.81
C ARG A 60 11.28 -6.82 -2.84
N VAL A 61 10.71 -5.83 -2.20
CA VAL A 61 11.32 -4.50 -2.08
C VAL A 61 12.08 -4.40 -0.76
N PRO A 62 13.27 -3.78 -0.75
CA PRO A 62 14.08 -3.64 0.46
C PRO A 62 13.52 -2.59 1.43
N GLU A 63 12.63 -1.74 0.94
CA GLU A 63 11.98 -0.70 1.71
C GLU A 63 10.97 -1.31 2.68
N GLY A 64 10.87 -0.74 3.89
CA GLY A 64 9.87 -1.17 4.87
C GLY A 64 8.44 -0.90 4.39
N GLU A 65 7.48 -1.57 5.01
CA GLU A 65 6.06 -1.51 4.67
C GLU A 65 5.51 -0.08 4.59
N TYR A 66 5.92 0.80 5.49
CA TYR A 66 5.49 2.19 5.47
C TYR A 66 5.94 2.93 4.20
N ALA A 67 7.22 2.80 3.83
CA ALA A 67 7.77 3.44 2.63
C ALA A 67 7.13 2.87 1.36
N PHE A 68 6.93 1.55 1.32
CA PHE A 68 6.20 0.88 0.23
C PHE A 68 4.79 1.43 0.07
N ASN A 69 4.00 1.47 1.14
CA ASN A 69 2.63 1.95 1.09
C ASN A 69 2.55 3.44 0.74
N THR A 70 3.51 4.26 1.17
CA THR A 70 3.61 5.67 0.78
C THR A 70 3.81 5.80 -0.73
N ALA A 71 4.78 5.08 -1.30
CA ALA A 71 5.05 5.07 -2.74
C ALA A 71 3.85 4.51 -3.55
N TRP A 72 3.23 3.44 -3.06
CA TRP A 72 2.03 2.84 -3.65
C TRP A 72 0.86 3.83 -3.73
N ASN A 73 0.59 4.52 -2.63
CA ASN A 73 -0.47 5.53 -2.58
C ASN A 73 -0.16 6.75 -3.45
N GLU A 74 1.11 7.13 -3.54
CA GLU A 74 1.54 8.21 -4.43
C GLU A 74 1.30 7.85 -5.89
N LEU A 75 1.66 6.64 -6.33
CA LEU A 75 1.39 6.19 -7.71
C LEU A 75 -0.10 6.21 -8.05
N LYS A 76 -0.97 5.82 -7.11
CA LYS A 76 -2.43 5.94 -7.29
C LYS A 76 -2.87 7.41 -7.42
N SER A 77 -2.44 8.25 -6.49
CA SER A 77 -2.84 9.66 -6.42
C SER A 77 -2.26 10.53 -7.54
N LYS A 78 -1.31 10.01 -8.30
CA LYS A 78 -0.72 10.67 -9.46
C LYS A 78 -1.15 10.06 -10.80
N GLY A 79 -2.04 9.06 -10.78
CA GLY A 79 -2.60 8.47 -11.98
C GLY A 79 -1.69 7.49 -12.73
N TYR A 80 -0.72 6.91 -12.04
CA TYR A 80 0.17 5.90 -12.61
C TYR A 80 -0.21 4.47 -12.26
N LEU A 81 -0.99 4.27 -11.19
CA LEU A 81 -1.45 2.97 -10.74
C LEU A 81 -2.97 2.96 -10.61
N PHE A 82 -3.60 2.06 -11.35
CA PHE A 82 -5.04 1.87 -11.37
C PHE A 82 -5.41 0.53 -10.77
N ILE A 83 -6.55 0.50 -10.08
CA ILE A 83 -7.08 -0.69 -9.43
C ILE A 83 -8.41 -1.02 -10.07
N HIS A 84 -8.51 -2.21 -10.66
CA HIS A 84 -9.75 -2.75 -11.19
C HIS A 84 -10.29 -3.80 -10.24
N VAL A 85 -11.56 -3.67 -9.88
CA VAL A 85 -12.26 -4.55 -8.96
C VAL A 85 -13.34 -5.29 -9.72
N TYR A 86 -13.25 -6.61 -9.74
CA TYR A 86 -14.19 -7.50 -10.41
C TYR A 86 -14.98 -8.33 -9.40
N PRO A 87 -16.24 -8.64 -9.68
CA PRO A 87 -17.00 -9.59 -8.87
C PRO A 87 -16.42 -11.00 -9.05
N GLY A 88 -15.95 -11.57 -7.97
CA GLY A 88 -15.49 -12.95 -7.92
C GLY A 88 -16.56 -13.92 -7.47
N GLU A 89 -16.15 -15.16 -7.20
CA GLU A 89 -17.05 -16.21 -6.69
C GLU A 89 -17.40 -15.98 -5.22
N LYS A 90 -18.59 -16.43 -4.83
CA LYS A 90 -19.08 -16.40 -3.42
C LYS A 90 -19.01 -15.01 -2.78
N GLY A 91 -19.28 -13.95 -3.56
CA GLY A 91 -19.30 -12.57 -3.06
C GLY A 91 -17.91 -11.96 -2.76
N ARG A 92 -16.85 -12.62 -3.17
CA ARG A 92 -15.48 -12.07 -3.08
C ARG A 92 -15.22 -11.13 -4.23
N PHE A 93 -14.24 -10.23 -4.04
CA PHE A 93 -13.73 -9.36 -5.09
C PHE A 93 -12.37 -9.84 -5.58
N VAL A 94 -12.14 -9.69 -6.87
CA VAL A 94 -10.84 -9.91 -7.52
C VAL A 94 -10.27 -8.56 -7.90
N TYR A 95 -9.03 -8.30 -7.50
CA TYR A 95 -8.34 -7.05 -7.78
C TYR A 95 -7.31 -7.27 -8.88
N GLN A 96 -7.29 -6.35 -9.85
CA GLN A 96 -6.25 -6.29 -10.87
C GLN A 96 -5.62 -4.90 -10.83
N TYR A 97 -4.31 -4.86 -10.96
CA TYR A 97 -3.54 -3.62 -10.95
C TYR A 97 -3.04 -3.31 -12.36
N GLU A 98 -3.29 -2.10 -12.81
CA GLU A 98 -2.79 -1.60 -14.09
C GLU A 98 -1.78 -0.49 -13.84
N LEU A 99 -0.57 -0.65 -14.38
CA LEU A 99 0.45 0.39 -14.38
C LEU A 99 0.38 1.16 -15.70
N ARG A 100 0.19 2.47 -15.62
CA ARG A 100 0.11 3.33 -16.81
C ARG A 100 1.45 3.99 -17.14
N PRO A 101 1.77 4.12 -18.43
CA PRO A 101 3.02 4.73 -18.88
C PRO A 101 3.02 6.27 -18.79
N ASP A 102 1.86 6.87 -18.66
CA ASP A 102 1.68 8.31 -18.46
C ASP A 102 0.37 8.58 -17.70
N ASN A 103 0.24 9.78 -17.19
CA ASN A 103 -0.95 10.26 -16.49
C ASN A 103 -1.70 11.34 -17.27
N SER A 104 -1.45 11.49 -18.57
CA SER A 104 -2.12 12.45 -19.41
C SER A 104 -3.62 12.17 -19.49
N GLY A 105 -4.43 13.22 -19.31
CA GLY A 105 -5.89 13.09 -19.29
C GLY A 105 -6.45 12.37 -18.06
N TRP A 106 -5.65 12.13 -17.02
CA TRP A 106 -6.15 11.56 -15.78
C TRP A 106 -7.11 12.52 -15.06
N ASP A 107 -8.28 12.00 -14.70
CA ASP A 107 -9.39 12.73 -14.08
C ASP A 107 -9.44 12.62 -12.54
N GLY A 108 -8.43 11.98 -11.93
CA GLY A 108 -8.37 11.74 -10.49
C GLY A 108 -8.92 10.38 -10.06
N ALA A 109 -9.54 9.61 -10.97
CA ALA A 109 -10.02 8.27 -10.66
C ALA A 109 -8.90 7.24 -10.80
N TYR A 110 -8.75 6.39 -9.80
CA TYR A 110 -7.79 5.27 -9.86
C TYR A 110 -8.42 3.93 -9.45
N LEU A 111 -9.69 3.93 -9.03
CA LEU A 111 -10.41 2.74 -8.63
C LEU A 111 -11.62 2.54 -9.53
N PHE A 112 -11.71 1.38 -10.16
CA PHE A 112 -12.72 1.04 -11.17
C PHE A 112 -13.42 -0.24 -10.78
N TYR A 113 -14.72 -0.16 -10.51
CA TYR A 113 -15.56 -1.31 -10.24
C TYR A 113 -16.21 -1.81 -11.52
N HIS A 114 -16.00 -3.07 -11.82
CA HIS A 114 -16.63 -3.77 -12.93
C HIS A 114 -17.83 -4.59 -12.42
N ASP A 115 -18.93 -4.53 -13.14
CA ASP A 115 -20.06 -5.42 -12.88
C ASP A 115 -19.97 -6.69 -13.73
N ARG A 116 -20.88 -7.64 -13.51
CA ARG A 116 -20.93 -8.88 -14.30
C ARG A 116 -21.34 -8.67 -15.76
N ASN A 117 -21.91 -7.50 -16.08
CA ASN A 117 -22.37 -7.13 -17.41
C ASN A 117 -21.29 -6.33 -18.18
N GLY A 118 -20.13 -6.11 -17.58
CA GLY A 118 -19.04 -5.36 -18.18
C GLY A 118 -19.14 -3.85 -18.03
N ASN A 119 -20.13 -3.33 -17.28
CA ASN A 119 -20.19 -1.89 -16.97
C ASN A 119 -19.12 -1.53 -15.95
N VAL A 120 -18.54 -0.36 -16.11
CA VAL A 120 -17.47 0.16 -15.25
C VAL A 120 -17.95 1.42 -14.53
N LYS A 121 -17.81 1.43 -13.22
CA LYS A 121 -18.00 2.62 -12.39
C LYS A 121 -16.65 3.04 -11.82
N SER A 122 -16.19 4.22 -12.20
CA SER A 122 -15.04 4.84 -11.57
C SER A 122 -15.50 5.59 -10.32
N THR A 123 -14.71 5.53 -9.27
CA THR A 123 -14.94 6.32 -8.07
C THR A 123 -13.71 7.12 -7.75
N ASN A 124 -13.88 8.45 -7.74
CA ASN A 124 -12.94 9.35 -7.07
C ASN A 124 -13.19 9.22 -5.57
N LEU A 125 -12.60 8.19 -4.96
CA LEU A 125 -12.72 8.02 -3.52
C LEU A 125 -11.90 9.11 -2.85
N THR A 126 -12.59 9.96 -2.09
CA THR A 126 -11.93 10.82 -1.12
C THR A 126 -11.07 9.95 -0.19
N ARG A 127 -9.94 10.47 0.24
CA ARG A 127 -8.89 9.80 1.04
C ARG A 127 -9.42 8.86 2.12
N ASN A 128 -10.57 9.16 2.72
CA ASN A 128 -11.18 8.39 3.81
C ASN A 128 -11.91 7.11 3.36
N GLN A 129 -12.27 6.99 2.09
CA GLN A 129 -12.94 5.78 1.56
C GLN A 129 -11.95 4.77 0.97
N THR A 130 -10.77 5.21 0.60
CA THR A 130 -9.73 4.35 0.00
C THR A 130 -9.09 3.42 1.03
N GLU A 131 -8.92 3.90 2.26
CA GLU A 131 -8.37 3.07 3.35
C GLU A 131 -9.33 1.95 3.75
N THR A 132 -10.64 2.18 3.64
CA THR A 132 -11.66 1.18 3.99
C THR A 132 -11.83 0.10 2.91
N ALA A 133 -11.60 0.42 1.65
CA ALA A 133 -11.74 -0.56 0.56
C ALA A 133 -10.54 -1.50 0.42
N GLU A 134 -9.34 -1.04 0.82
CA GLU A 134 -8.12 -1.87 0.84
C GLU A 134 -7.86 -2.57 2.19
N GLN A 135 -8.63 -2.23 3.26
CA GLN A 135 -8.40 -2.75 4.62
C GLN A 135 -9.65 -3.32 5.29
N PRO A 136 -10.30 -4.38 4.79
CA PRO A 136 -11.27 -5.08 5.61
C PRO A 136 -10.67 -6.06 6.62
N ALA A 137 -9.37 -6.33 6.61
CA ALA A 137 -8.79 -7.44 7.38
C ALA A 137 -7.75 -7.05 8.46
N GLU A 138 -7.29 -5.80 8.50
CA GLU A 138 -6.17 -5.47 9.39
C GLU A 138 -6.59 -4.84 10.73
N ARG A 139 -7.87 -4.46 10.90
CA ARG A 139 -8.35 -3.86 12.16
C ARG A 139 -8.88 -4.85 13.20
N ALA A 140 -8.96 -6.13 12.91
CA ALA A 140 -9.46 -7.12 13.88
C ALA A 140 -8.39 -7.72 14.82
N ALA A 141 -7.11 -7.36 14.65
CA ALA A 141 -6.01 -7.97 15.42
C ALA A 141 -5.27 -7.02 16.37
N ALA A 142 -5.69 -5.77 16.50
CA ALA A 142 -4.95 -4.77 17.29
C ALA A 142 -5.60 -4.37 18.63
N ASP A 143 -6.61 -5.10 19.10
CA ASP A 143 -7.25 -4.77 20.39
C ASP A 143 -7.12 -5.92 21.39
N HIS A 144 -5.87 -6.17 21.81
CA HIS A 144 -5.56 -6.88 23.04
C HIS A 144 -4.30 -6.29 23.66
N HIS A 145 -4.45 -5.11 24.27
CA HIS A 145 -3.51 -4.65 25.28
C HIS A 145 -3.91 -5.28 26.61
N PRO A 146 -3.08 -6.14 27.20
CA PRO A 146 -3.27 -6.50 28.59
C PRO A 146 -2.92 -5.29 29.47
N ASN A 147 -3.91 -4.87 30.21
CA ASN A 147 -3.88 -3.84 31.24
C ASN A 147 -2.90 -4.27 32.33
N TYR A 148 -1.67 -3.75 32.30
CA TYR A 148 -0.77 -3.86 33.46
C TYR A 148 -1.08 -2.75 34.46
N HIS A 149 -1.90 -3.09 35.45
CA HIS A 149 -1.94 -2.38 36.71
C HIS A 149 -0.57 -2.53 37.38
N SER A 150 0.23 -1.49 37.38
CA SER A 150 1.33 -1.34 38.32
C SER A 150 0.80 -0.56 39.52
N GLY A 151 0.55 -1.31 40.59
CA GLY A 151 0.26 -0.79 41.89
C GLY A 151 1.46 -0.03 42.41
N GLY A 152 1.14 1.06 43.09
CA GLY A 152 2.10 1.92 43.73
C GLY A 152 2.91 1.23 44.81
N ASN A 153 4.04 1.79 45.12
CA ASN A 153 4.54 1.84 46.46
C ASN A 153 5.37 3.10 46.69
N HIS A 154 4.82 3.93 47.56
CA HIS A 154 5.52 4.98 48.26
C HIS A 154 6.71 4.37 49.04
N HIS A 155 7.86 5.01 48.98
CA HIS A 155 8.73 5.08 50.10
C HIS A 155 9.42 6.45 50.16
N SER A 156 8.96 7.21 51.15
CA SER A 156 9.65 8.34 51.74
C SER A 156 10.92 7.87 52.44
N GLY A 157 11.94 8.67 52.36
CA GLY A 157 13.18 8.43 53.13
C GLY A 157 14.10 9.64 53.02
N ASP A 158 13.81 10.65 53.80
CA ASP A 158 14.76 11.70 54.22
C ASP A 158 16.06 11.06 54.72
N HIS A 159 17.19 11.60 54.39
CA HIS A 159 18.22 11.90 55.41
C HIS A 159 19.26 12.90 54.91
N CYS A 160 19.29 13.94 55.69
CA CYS A 160 20.32 14.96 55.79
C CYS A 160 21.68 14.42 56.25
N GLY A 161 22.68 15.22 56.02
CA GLY A 161 23.95 15.26 56.76
C GLY A 161 25.13 15.10 55.81
N GLY A 162 26.00 16.03 55.59
CA GLY A 162 26.66 16.90 56.53
C GLY A 162 28.16 16.67 56.38
N ASN A 163 28.86 17.74 56.04
CA ASN A 163 30.14 18.13 56.64
C ASN A 163 31.48 17.72 55.99
N ARG A 164 32.17 18.77 55.53
CA ARG A 164 33.58 19.21 55.79
C ARG A 164 34.74 18.32 55.37
N GLY A 165 35.62 18.94 54.62
CA GLY A 165 36.93 19.33 55.17
C GLY A 165 38.10 18.79 54.36
N GLY A 166 38.99 19.68 53.97
CA GLY A 166 40.33 19.36 53.48
C GLY A 166 40.71 20.11 52.24
#